data_1b34b4ec8aa8ca61bbf17c072d4ba1b6
#
_entry.id   1b34b4ec8aa8ca61bbf17c072d4ba1b6
#
_cell.length_a   1.000
_cell.length_b   1.000
_cell.length_c   1.000
_cell.angle_alpha   90.00
_cell.angle_beta   90.00
_cell.angle_gamma   90.00
#
_symmetry.space_group_name_H-M   'P 1'
#
loop_
_entity.id
_entity.type
_entity.pdbx_description
1 polymer ?
#
loop_
_entity_poly.entity_id
_entity_poly.type
_entity_poly.pdbx_seq_one_letter_code
_entity_poly.pdbx_strand_id
1 'polypeptide(L)'
;MKTKKMKMLSAIMAMVIALTAVFSVSFNAYATETTTNSTTTTVPTTTKPVAPKVPSVTGLRKNSSELNRLTIVWNKVRGASSYIVYGRNADTKSRYKLLGEVKSNTFTWKNIPSTTRYHFVVRTVMVKNGKRYYSENATLQTATSTALVSGVKLVDARKGISIKWNKQNKVTGYMVYRASAKSNGAYVLYRTIKGRNITSYTDNNVQPGKLYYYRVKAYRTYGGIGTFSSRLSNSKVFTTPGLDAVKTTASSQLYRVKLSWSKNSAASKYNVYYSSSRNGRYTRLVTTSGTSFTTKKLTNGRTYYFKVLPIKTVGDTTFTSPRTYIVSKKVTNKIFGKSVGESYIEISIKNQHMWMYKNGKFVTETDVVTGNDDGKHNTPKGVHYMMCHDSPSRLVGETWDVEVKYWMQFTSDGCGIHDSTWRADWEYGGTTYKGNGSHGCVNTPLSKVAKIFNNSYVGYPVIVRD
;
A
#
# COMPACT_ATOMS: atom_id res chain seq x y z
N MET A 1 34.99 -18.17 38.47
CA MET A 1 36.14 -17.29 38.86
C MET A 1 35.77 -15.85 38.53
N LYS A 2 35.73 -15.05 39.61
CA LYS A 2 35.84 -13.57 39.71
C LYS A 2 34.85 -12.74 38.88
N THR A 3 33.67 -12.33 39.43
CA THR A 3 33.41 -11.31 40.49
C THR A 3 34.13 -9.97 40.32
N LYS A 4 33.34 -8.90 40.15
CA LYS A 4 33.33 -7.64 40.90
C LYS A 4 32.59 -6.58 40.11
N LYS A 5 31.59 -6.03 40.61
CA LYS A 5 31.13 -5.14 41.70
C LYS A 5 30.70 -3.81 41.07
N MET A 6 29.47 -3.54 40.99
CA MET A 6 28.60 -2.65 41.77
C MET A 6 29.31 -1.51 42.51
N LYS A 7 28.93 -0.26 42.20
CA LYS A 7 28.75 0.85 43.12
C LYS A 7 27.76 1.85 42.50
N MET A 8 26.77 2.00 43.10
CA MET A 8 25.78 2.87 43.70
C MET A 8 26.41 4.13 44.31
N LEU A 9 25.79 5.31 44.01
CA LEU A 9 25.66 6.50 44.86
C LEU A 9 24.65 7.40 44.12
N SER A 10 23.42 7.56 44.61
CA SER A 10 22.88 8.33 45.73
C SER A 10 22.89 9.85 45.47
N ALA A 11 21.67 10.29 45.21
CA ALA A 11 20.99 11.56 45.54
C ALA A 11 21.79 12.75 46.05
N ILE A 12 21.51 13.92 45.46
CA ILE A 12 21.26 15.17 46.23
C ILE A 12 20.25 15.99 45.44
N MET A 13 19.14 16.26 46.11
CA MET A 13 18.10 17.20 45.74
C MET A 13 18.60 18.59 46.16
N ALA A 14 18.70 19.50 45.20
CA ALA A 14 18.92 20.93 45.52
C ALA A 14 17.88 21.76 44.79
N MET A 15 16.97 22.28 45.54
CA MET A 15 15.99 23.30 45.26
C MET A 15 16.75 24.60 45.00
N VAL A 16 16.67 25.15 43.79
CA VAL A 16 17.14 26.50 43.50
C VAL A 16 15.96 27.32 42.99
N ILE A 17 15.52 28.22 43.82
CA ILE A 17 14.62 29.32 43.52
C ILE A 17 15.33 30.24 42.52
N ALA A 18 14.82 30.33 41.31
CA ALA A 18 15.37 31.25 40.33
C ALA A 18 14.67 32.61 40.43
N LEU A 19 15.44 33.56 40.88
CA LEU A 19 15.13 34.99 40.86
C LEU A 19 14.90 35.45 39.42
N THR A 20 13.76 36.02 39.13
CA THR A 20 13.49 36.75 37.89
C THR A 20 14.22 38.07 37.92
N ALA A 21 15.35 38.15 37.26
CA ALA A 21 16.00 39.43 36.98
C ALA A 21 15.35 40.12 35.76
N VAL A 22 14.60 41.14 36.01
CA VAL A 22 14.11 42.07 35.00
C VAL A 22 15.28 42.97 34.61
N PHE A 23 15.89 42.77 33.47
CA PHE A 23 16.84 43.72 32.92
C PHE A 23 16.08 44.86 32.25
N SER A 24 15.91 45.99 32.95
CA SER A 24 15.60 47.27 32.40
C SER A 24 16.90 47.89 31.84
N VAL A 25 17.02 47.97 30.54
CA VAL A 25 18.10 48.72 29.90
C VAL A 25 17.69 50.21 29.89
N SER A 26 18.24 50.94 30.84
CA SER A 26 18.14 52.41 30.88
C SER A 26 19.19 52.97 29.93
N PHE A 27 18.78 53.76 28.96
CA PHE A 27 19.70 54.61 28.20
C PHE A 27 19.89 55.89 28.99
N ASN A 28 21.05 56.07 29.65
CA ASN A 28 21.51 57.35 30.19
C ASN A 28 22.09 58.20 29.04
N ALA A 29 21.48 59.37 28.86
CA ALA A 29 22.10 60.43 28.10
C ALA A 29 23.04 61.22 29.08
N TYR A 30 24.32 61.22 28.77
CA TYR A 30 25.29 62.11 29.46
C TYR A 30 24.96 63.55 29.19
N ALA A 31 24.65 64.32 30.25
CA ALA A 31 24.69 65.74 30.29
C ALA A 31 25.92 66.18 31.13
N THR A 32 26.84 66.85 30.56
CA THR A 32 27.98 67.48 31.22
C THR A 32 27.47 68.74 32.00
N GLU A 33 27.59 68.68 33.34
CA GLU A 33 27.38 69.85 34.17
C GLU A 33 28.63 70.73 34.14
N THR A 34 28.46 71.99 33.73
CA THR A 34 29.40 73.11 34.00
C THR A 34 28.74 73.98 35.03
N THR A 35 29.34 74.03 36.24
CA THR A 35 28.99 74.94 37.33
C THR A 35 29.48 76.34 37.01
N THR A 36 28.61 77.37 37.00
CA THR A 36 28.92 78.74 37.29
C THR A 36 27.79 79.45 38.03
N ASN A 37 28.17 80.15 39.06
CA ASN A 37 27.41 80.85 40.11
C ASN A 37 26.46 81.93 39.62
N SER A 38 25.34 81.99 40.35
CA SER A 38 24.53 83.17 40.82
C SER A 38 24.19 84.30 39.89
N THR A 39 22.90 84.46 39.66
CA THR A 39 22.14 85.70 40.07
C THR A 39 20.65 85.39 39.92
N THR A 40 19.90 85.70 40.96
CA THR A 40 18.44 85.60 41.05
C THR A 40 17.80 86.62 40.11
N THR A 41 17.23 86.11 39.02
CA THR A 41 16.24 86.78 38.19
C THR A 41 15.08 85.80 38.00
N THR A 42 13.91 86.18 38.53
CA THR A 42 12.66 85.48 38.36
C THR A 42 12.29 85.47 36.88
N VAL A 43 12.67 84.32 36.20
CA VAL A 43 12.21 84.01 34.86
C VAL A 43 10.92 83.22 34.99
N PRO A 44 9.85 83.54 34.23
CA PRO A 44 8.64 82.77 34.25
C PRO A 44 8.99 81.33 33.81
N THR A 45 8.66 80.39 34.70
CA THR A 45 8.85 78.95 34.45
C THR A 45 7.98 78.50 33.26
N THR A 46 8.55 78.51 32.04
CA THR A 46 7.95 77.87 30.90
C THR A 46 7.99 76.38 31.21
N THR A 47 6.90 75.82 31.69
CA THR A 47 6.73 74.38 31.82
C THR A 47 6.95 73.74 30.48
N LYS A 48 8.08 73.01 30.32
CA LYS A 48 8.38 72.24 29.13
C LYS A 48 7.16 71.33 28.84
N PRO A 49 6.57 71.47 27.63
CA PRO A 49 5.37 70.68 27.33
C PRO A 49 5.63 69.19 27.59
N VAL A 50 4.88 68.56 28.53
CA VAL A 50 4.97 67.13 28.81
C VAL A 50 4.56 66.36 27.53
N ALA A 51 5.45 65.54 27.04
CA ALA A 51 5.21 64.75 25.81
C ALA A 51 3.93 63.90 26.03
N PRO A 52 3.01 63.87 25.08
CA PRO A 52 1.78 63.12 25.22
C PRO A 52 2.08 61.61 25.42
N LYS A 53 1.49 61.01 26.43
CA LYS A 53 1.60 59.57 26.68
C LYS A 53 0.86 58.81 25.56
N VAL A 54 1.61 58.04 24.75
CA VAL A 54 1.04 57.23 23.68
C VAL A 54 0.68 55.84 24.22
N PRO A 55 -0.59 55.38 24.11
CA PRO A 55 -0.96 54.07 24.57
C PRO A 55 -0.31 52.95 23.74
N SER A 56 0.21 51.95 24.42
CA SER A 56 0.76 50.76 23.77
C SER A 56 -0.34 49.89 23.19
N VAL A 57 -0.01 49.08 22.17
CA VAL A 57 -0.95 48.08 21.64
C VAL A 57 -1.22 47.00 22.70
N THR A 58 -2.47 46.59 22.78
CA THR A 58 -2.93 45.45 23.62
C THR A 58 -3.41 44.30 22.73
N GLY A 59 -3.55 43.12 23.28
CA GLY A 59 -4.04 41.97 22.55
C GLY A 59 -3.16 41.54 21.35
N LEU A 60 -1.86 41.86 21.40
CA LEU A 60 -0.90 41.46 20.36
C LEU A 60 -0.76 39.92 20.37
N ARG A 61 -1.16 39.29 19.25
CA ARG A 61 -1.19 37.85 19.09
C ARG A 61 -0.91 37.42 17.68
N LYS A 62 -0.54 36.16 17.52
CA LYS A 62 -0.47 35.48 16.22
C LYS A 62 -1.89 35.29 15.68
N ASN A 63 -2.11 35.70 14.43
CA ASN A 63 -3.33 35.40 13.68
C ASN A 63 -3.16 34.15 12.82
N SER A 64 -2.08 34.06 12.03
CA SER A 64 -1.76 32.86 11.26
C SER A 64 -0.27 32.53 11.29
N SER A 65 0.03 31.26 11.11
CA SER A 65 1.39 30.72 11.01
C SER A 65 1.44 29.74 9.85
N GLU A 66 2.25 30.08 8.85
CA GLU A 66 2.47 29.28 7.66
C GLU A 66 3.96 28.93 7.51
N LEU A 67 4.34 28.25 6.43
CA LEU A 67 5.72 27.82 6.21
C LEU A 67 6.70 29.00 6.12
N ASN A 68 6.31 30.05 5.42
CA ASN A 68 7.19 31.16 5.04
C ASN A 68 6.62 32.53 5.39
N ARG A 69 5.57 32.57 6.21
CA ARG A 69 4.96 33.83 6.66
C ARG A 69 4.30 33.71 8.01
N LEU A 70 4.26 34.83 8.72
CA LEU A 70 3.57 35.00 10.00
C LEU A 70 2.71 36.25 9.91
N THR A 71 1.45 36.13 10.29
CA THR A 71 0.54 37.29 10.46
C THR A 71 0.27 37.49 11.93
N ILE A 72 0.50 38.69 12.40
CA ILE A 72 0.20 39.16 13.75
C ILE A 72 -0.92 40.20 13.72
N VAL A 73 -1.71 40.25 14.76
CA VAL A 73 -2.79 41.20 14.93
C VAL A 73 -2.78 41.74 16.38
N TRP A 74 -3.35 42.93 16.55
CA TRP A 74 -3.49 43.57 17.85
C TRP A 74 -4.80 44.37 17.94
N ASN A 75 -5.15 44.84 19.12
CA ASN A 75 -6.31 45.67 19.29
C ASN A 75 -6.02 47.08 18.76
N LYS A 76 -6.96 47.65 18.02
CA LYS A 76 -6.82 49.03 17.48
C LYS A 76 -6.70 50.04 18.61
N VAL A 77 -5.72 50.89 18.57
CA VAL A 77 -5.51 51.96 19.57
C VAL A 77 -6.20 53.22 19.08
N ARG A 78 -7.05 53.81 19.92
CA ARG A 78 -7.74 55.09 19.62
C ARG A 78 -6.73 56.21 19.48
N GLY A 79 -6.82 56.97 18.40
CA GLY A 79 -5.92 58.09 18.10
C GLY A 79 -4.58 57.69 17.52
N ALA A 80 -4.32 56.41 17.24
CA ALA A 80 -3.13 55.98 16.54
C ALA A 80 -3.15 56.46 15.09
N SER A 81 -2.05 57.07 14.65
CA SER A 81 -1.82 57.44 13.25
C SER A 81 -1.32 56.26 12.43
N SER A 82 -0.49 55.42 13.04
CA SER A 82 0.09 54.18 12.46
C SER A 82 0.70 53.32 13.54
N TYR A 83 1.24 52.19 13.13
CA TYR A 83 2.00 51.25 13.96
C TYR A 83 3.31 50.88 13.28
N ILE A 84 4.41 50.95 14.03
CA ILE A 84 5.72 50.50 13.56
C ILE A 84 5.94 49.08 14.08
N VAL A 85 6.34 48.20 13.16
CA VAL A 85 6.60 46.78 13.46
C VAL A 85 8.07 46.47 13.24
N TYR A 86 8.71 45.95 14.28
CA TYR A 86 10.07 45.39 14.22
C TYR A 86 10.00 43.89 14.43
N GLY A 87 10.98 43.18 13.89
CA GLY A 87 11.11 41.75 14.09
C GLY A 87 12.53 41.24 14.03
N ARG A 88 12.74 40.08 14.65
CA ARG A 88 14.01 39.35 14.56
C ARG A 88 13.79 37.85 14.54
N ASN A 89 14.75 37.14 13.98
CA ASN A 89 14.85 35.68 14.14
C ASN A 89 15.35 35.36 15.57
N ALA A 90 14.52 34.76 16.38
CA ALA A 90 14.85 34.45 17.77
C ALA A 90 15.73 33.20 17.94
N ASP A 91 15.78 32.31 16.93
CA ASP A 91 16.66 31.13 16.97
C ASP A 91 18.12 31.49 16.70
N THR A 92 18.40 32.59 15.92
CA THR A 92 19.76 33.08 15.63
C THR A 92 20.16 34.28 16.50
N LYS A 93 19.25 34.74 17.36
CA LYS A 93 19.43 35.94 18.20
C LYS A 93 19.82 37.19 17.37
N SER A 94 19.38 37.28 16.11
CA SER A 94 19.65 38.41 15.23
C SER A 94 19.17 39.74 15.83
N ARG A 95 19.73 40.87 15.39
CA ARG A 95 19.25 42.18 15.78
C ARG A 95 17.83 42.42 15.25
N TYR A 96 17.05 43.26 15.95
CA TYR A 96 15.78 43.75 15.42
C TYR A 96 15.99 44.55 14.15
N LYS A 97 15.13 44.33 13.18
CA LYS A 97 15.04 45.14 11.98
C LYS A 97 13.63 45.73 11.87
N LEU A 98 13.53 46.93 11.31
CA LEU A 98 12.27 47.52 10.92
C LEU A 98 11.65 46.62 9.82
N LEU A 99 10.43 46.15 10.04
CA LEU A 99 9.67 45.37 9.06
C LEU A 99 8.72 46.23 8.25
N GLY A 100 8.24 47.33 8.84
CA GLY A 100 7.37 48.27 8.18
C GLY A 100 6.56 49.11 9.15
N GLU A 101 5.88 50.11 8.60
CA GLU A 101 4.88 50.94 9.26
C GLU A 101 3.52 50.69 8.58
N VAL A 102 2.48 50.47 9.37
CA VAL A 102 1.13 50.13 8.87
C VAL A 102 0.06 50.96 9.59
N LYS A 103 -1.00 51.33 8.86
CA LYS A 103 -2.18 51.98 9.44
C LYS A 103 -3.20 50.95 9.99
N SER A 104 -3.15 49.69 9.54
CA SER A 104 -3.97 48.60 10.01
C SER A 104 -3.43 48.00 11.31
N ASN A 105 -4.29 47.36 12.07
CA ASN A 105 -3.91 46.64 13.29
C ASN A 105 -3.49 45.19 13.01
N THR A 106 -2.92 44.93 11.84
CA THR A 106 -2.38 43.65 11.40
C THR A 106 -1.13 43.84 10.57
N PHE A 107 -0.20 42.86 10.66
CA PHE A 107 1.03 42.88 9.90
C PHE A 107 1.39 41.43 9.48
N THR A 108 1.85 41.26 8.23
CA THR A 108 2.31 39.97 7.73
C THR A 108 3.77 40.04 7.31
N TRP A 109 4.63 39.30 8.01
CA TRP A 109 6.02 39.09 7.61
C TRP A 109 6.12 37.87 6.67
N LYS A 110 6.54 38.10 5.44
CA LYS A 110 6.66 37.14 4.36
C LYS A 110 8.12 36.72 4.10
N ASN A 111 8.31 35.63 3.35
CA ASN A 111 9.62 35.15 2.90
C ASN A 111 10.58 34.83 4.05
N ILE A 112 10.07 34.25 5.12
CA ILE A 112 10.82 33.87 6.30
C ILE A 112 10.94 32.36 6.41
N PRO A 113 12.08 31.84 6.94
CA PRO A 113 12.27 30.39 7.13
C PRO A 113 11.17 29.70 7.93
N SER A 114 10.83 28.48 7.52
CA SER A 114 9.93 27.61 8.28
C SER A 114 10.59 27.08 9.56
N THR A 115 9.77 26.58 10.49
CA THR A 115 10.24 25.94 11.73
C THR A 115 11.22 26.84 12.50
N THR A 116 10.93 28.11 12.52
CA THR A 116 11.80 29.16 13.08
C THR A 116 11.01 30.05 14.00
N ARG A 117 11.61 30.40 15.12
CA ARG A 117 11.04 31.27 16.15
C ARG A 117 11.34 32.72 15.81
N TYR A 118 10.33 33.58 15.97
CA TYR A 118 10.42 35.03 15.69
C TYR A 118 9.95 35.82 16.91
N HIS A 119 10.58 36.96 17.09
CA HIS A 119 10.19 37.94 18.09
C HIS A 119 9.78 39.24 17.38
N PHE A 120 8.57 39.72 17.66
CA PHE A 120 8.02 40.94 17.13
C PHE A 120 7.98 41.98 18.24
N VAL A 121 8.15 43.24 17.84
CA VAL A 121 7.88 44.42 18.64
C VAL A 121 6.97 45.34 17.84
N VAL A 122 5.88 45.78 18.45
CA VAL A 122 4.92 46.72 17.85
C VAL A 122 4.82 47.97 18.74
N ARG A 123 4.88 49.13 18.12
CA ARG A 123 4.72 50.41 18.78
C ARG A 123 3.62 51.23 18.09
N THR A 124 2.78 51.85 18.85
CA THR A 124 1.81 52.84 18.36
C THR A 124 2.55 54.14 17.99
N VAL A 125 2.17 54.74 16.88
CA VAL A 125 2.61 56.08 16.49
C VAL A 125 1.42 57.01 16.55
N MET A 126 1.59 58.13 17.21
CA MET A 126 0.64 59.26 17.21
C MET A 126 1.35 60.47 16.64
N VAL A 127 0.69 61.18 15.74
CA VAL A 127 1.16 62.46 15.20
C VAL A 127 0.33 63.56 15.81
N LYS A 128 0.97 64.51 16.49
CA LYS A 128 0.33 65.69 17.06
C LYS A 128 1.20 66.95 16.73
N ASN A 129 0.59 67.92 16.14
CA ASN A 129 1.26 69.13 15.69
C ASN A 129 2.53 68.89 14.83
N GLY A 130 2.40 67.93 13.86
CA GLY A 130 3.49 67.48 12.99
C GLY A 130 4.56 66.64 13.64
N LYS A 131 4.56 66.42 14.96
CA LYS A 131 5.59 65.72 15.69
C LYS A 131 5.09 64.26 15.97
N ARG A 132 6.00 63.31 15.84
CA ARG A 132 5.73 61.87 16.08
C ARG A 132 6.04 61.47 17.54
N TYR A 133 5.13 60.78 18.15
CA TYR A 133 5.25 60.21 19.50
C TYR A 133 5.03 58.70 19.42
N TYR A 134 5.73 57.94 20.27
CA TYR A 134 5.77 56.49 20.21
C TYR A 134 5.38 55.90 21.56
N SER A 135 4.63 54.81 21.51
CA SER A 135 4.33 54.05 22.72
C SER A 135 5.53 53.22 23.21
N GLU A 136 5.40 52.68 24.40
CA GLU A 136 6.23 51.56 24.84
C GLU A 136 6.08 50.36 23.94
N ASN A 137 7.04 49.43 24.03
CA ASN A 137 7.12 48.23 23.22
C ASN A 137 6.05 47.21 23.65
N ALA A 138 5.19 46.79 22.75
CA ALA A 138 4.42 45.56 22.90
C ALA A 138 5.16 44.43 22.17
N THR A 139 5.34 43.29 22.82
CA THR A 139 6.17 42.20 22.32
C THR A 139 5.39 40.90 22.12
N LEU A 140 5.78 40.12 21.11
CA LEU A 140 5.20 38.80 20.86
C LEU A 140 6.29 37.86 20.39
N GLN A 141 6.38 36.71 21.03
CA GLN A 141 7.13 35.57 20.50
C GLN A 141 6.17 34.58 19.81
N THR A 142 6.52 34.15 18.61
CA THR A 142 5.77 33.16 17.85
C THR A 142 6.71 32.42 16.90
N ALA A 143 6.18 31.43 16.12
CA ALA A 143 6.99 30.68 15.19
C ALA A 143 6.23 30.37 13.90
N THR A 144 6.97 30.18 12.82
CA THR A 144 6.45 29.60 11.58
C THR A 144 6.11 28.12 11.74
N SER A 145 5.17 27.64 10.94
CA SER A 145 4.81 26.22 10.88
C SER A 145 5.99 25.37 10.43
N THR A 146 5.98 24.08 10.81
CA THR A 146 6.95 23.11 10.32
C THR A 146 6.63 22.73 8.87
N ALA A 147 7.64 22.29 8.11
CA ALA A 147 7.45 21.82 6.74
C ALA A 147 6.56 20.57 6.69
N LEU A 148 5.92 20.34 5.54
CA LEU A 148 5.12 19.15 5.30
C LEU A 148 6.01 17.89 5.36
N VAL A 149 5.53 16.84 6.01
CA VAL A 149 6.24 15.55 6.05
C VAL A 149 6.18 14.89 4.68
N SER A 150 7.34 14.63 4.11
CA SER A 150 7.51 13.97 2.82
C SER A 150 7.90 12.49 2.98
N GLY A 151 7.87 11.73 1.87
CA GLY A 151 8.34 10.35 1.84
C GLY A 151 7.50 9.39 2.69
N VAL A 152 6.24 9.71 2.99
CA VAL A 152 5.36 8.82 3.74
C VAL A 152 5.11 7.56 2.93
N LYS A 153 5.56 6.43 3.46
CA LYS A 153 5.40 5.09 2.89
C LYS A 153 4.78 4.17 3.93
N LEU A 154 3.96 3.24 3.46
CA LEU A 154 3.40 2.17 4.29
C LEU A 154 4.03 0.85 3.88
N VAL A 155 4.41 0.05 4.86
CA VAL A 155 5.02 -1.27 4.66
C VAL A 155 4.30 -2.24 5.58
N ASP A 156 4.06 -3.43 5.09
CA ASP A 156 3.57 -4.51 5.93
C ASP A 156 4.64 -4.89 6.96
N ALA A 157 4.27 -4.87 8.22
CA ALA A 157 5.10 -5.36 9.31
C ALA A 157 4.60 -6.75 9.73
N ARG A 158 5.44 -7.52 10.42
CA ARG A 158 5.12 -8.88 10.88
C ARG A 158 3.78 -8.99 11.62
N LYS A 159 3.41 -7.93 12.36
CA LYS A 159 2.14 -7.81 13.08
C LYS A 159 1.74 -6.34 13.03
N GLY A 160 1.19 -5.88 11.91
CA GLY A 160 0.75 -4.49 11.85
C GLY A 160 1.10 -3.78 10.55
N ILE A 161 0.94 -2.47 10.55
CA ILE A 161 1.30 -1.58 9.44
C ILE A 161 2.41 -0.66 9.90
N SER A 162 3.55 -0.69 9.23
CA SER A 162 4.66 0.22 9.49
C SER A 162 4.56 1.45 8.60
N ILE A 163 4.46 2.60 9.22
CA ILE A 163 4.45 3.91 8.59
C ILE A 163 5.88 4.46 8.66
N LYS A 164 6.47 4.83 7.53
CA LYS A 164 7.81 5.44 7.44
C LYS A 164 7.71 6.78 6.75
N TRP A 165 8.60 7.71 7.10
CA TRP A 165 8.67 9.06 6.52
C TRP A 165 10.09 9.60 6.52
N ASN A 166 10.33 10.66 5.76
CA ASN A 166 11.61 11.32 5.72
C ASN A 166 11.83 12.15 6.99
N LYS A 167 13.04 12.10 7.53
CA LYS A 167 13.47 12.93 8.66
C LYS A 167 13.35 14.40 8.31
N GLN A 168 12.91 15.21 9.28
CA GLN A 168 12.92 16.65 9.22
C GLN A 168 13.86 17.25 10.27
N ASN A 169 14.52 18.33 9.89
CA ASN A 169 15.37 19.09 10.80
C ASN A 169 14.52 20.07 11.64
N LYS A 170 15.06 20.46 12.81
CA LYS A 170 14.47 21.46 13.70
C LYS A 170 13.08 21.11 14.24
N VAL A 171 12.64 19.85 14.20
CA VAL A 171 11.38 19.39 14.79
C VAL A 171 11.61 18.72 16.16
N THR A 172 10.59 18.75 17.01
CA THR A 172 10.57 18.01 18.28
C THR A 172 10.18 16.56 18.05
N GLY A 173 9.32 16.29 17.04
CA GLY A 173 8.84 14.97 16.71
C GLY A 173 7.75 14.97 15.66
N TYR A 174 6.97 13.90 15.66
CA TYR A 174 5.94 13.63 14.66
C TYR A 174 4.63 13.21 15.31
N MET A 175 3.53 13.45 14.63
CA MET A 175 2.19 13.03 15.01
C MET A 175 1.62 12.17 13.89
N VAL A 176 1.26 10.92 14.20
CA VAL A 176 0.61 10.00 13.26
C VAL A 176 -0.88 10.09 13.46
N TYR A 177 -1.60 10.32 12.39
CA TYR A 177 -3.06 10.35 12.31
C TYR A 177 -3.57 9.14 11.55
N ARG A 178 -4.67 8.55 12.00
CA ARG A 178 -5.30 7.38 11.38
C ARG A 178 -6.78 7.63 11.12
N ALA A 179 -7.29 7.08 10.02
CA ALA A 179 -8.71 6.91 9.74
C ALA A 179 -8.95 5.46 9.28
N SER A 180 -10.11 4.89 9.60
CA SER A 180 -10.54 3.55 9.18
C SER A 180 -11.51 3.59 7.99
N ALA A 181 -11.96 4.77 7.58
CA ALA A 181 -12.82 4.99 6.41
C ALA A 181 -12.07 5.82 5.36
N LYS A 182 -12.57 5.83 4.13
CA LYS A 182 -12.01 6.53 2.97
C LYS A 182 -11.63 7.98 3.31
N SER A 183 -10.73 8.58 2.54
CA SER A 183 -9.99 9.82 2.77
C SER A 183 -10.78 11.06 3.24
N ASN A 184 -12.10 11.06 3.15
CA ASN A 184 -12.99 12.11 3.67
C ASN A 184 -13.41 11.86 5.14
N GLY A 185 -13.03 10.74 5.73
CA GLY A 185 -13.24 10.45 7.13
C GLY A 185 -12.34 11.30 8.04
N ALA A 186 -12.82 11.55 9.26
CA ALA A 186 -12.06 12.29 10.25
C ALA A 186 -10.76 11.54 10.60
N TYR A 187 -9.62 12.19 10.33
CA TYR A 187 -8.33 11.70 10.79
C TYR A 187 -8.15 12.04 12.26
N VAL A 188 -8.05 11.01 13.08
CA VAL A 188 -7.84 11.15 14.53
C VAL A 188 -6.35 11.07 14.83
N LEU A 189 -5.85 11.91 15.76
CA LEU A 189 -4.51 11.76 16.29
C LEU A 189 -4.38 10.39 16.95
N TYR A 190 -3.52 9.56 16.39
CA TYR A 190 -3.34 8.18 16.83
C TYR A 190 -2.11 8.01 17.73
N ARG A 191 -1.00 8.69 17.37
CA ARG A 191 0.24 8.64 18.15
C ARG A 191 1.05 9.92 18.03
N THR A 192 1.55 10.41 19.17
CA THR A 192 2.59 11.44 19.22
C THR A 192 3.93 10.76 19.47
N ILE A 193 4.92 11.07 18.65
CA ILE A 193 6.26 10.48 18.67
C ILE A 193 7.25 11.60 18.98
N LYS A 194 7.88 11.56 20.15
CA LYS A 194 8.93 12.49 20.56
C LYS A 194 10.28 12.01 19.97
N GLY A 195 11.00 12.90 19.33
CA GLY A 195 12.32 12.62 18.74
C GLY A 195 12.35 12.79 17.22
N ARG A 196 13.16 13.73 16.75
CA ARG A 196 13.35 14.05 15.32
C ARG A 196 13.96 12.90 14.49
N ASN A 197 14.68 12.00 15.15
CA ASN A 197 15.36 10.88 14.51
C ASN A 197 14.45 9.66 14.33
N ILE A 198 13.30 9.62 15.01
CA ILE A 198 12.34 8.53 14.90
C ILE A 198 11.47 8.79 13.67
N THR A 199 11.74 8.07 12.59
CA THR A 199 11.12 8.28 11.27
C THR A 199 10.20 7.13 10.87
N SER A 200 9.77 6.32 11.84
CA SER A 200 8.81 5.24 11.63
C SER A 200 7.97 4.99 12.87
N TYR A 201 6.82 4.39 12.63
CA TYR A 201 5.92 3.89 13.66
C TYR A 201 5.20 2.64 13.12
N THR A 202 5.00 1.63 13.97
CA THR A 202 4.23 0.43 13.60
C THR A 202 2.92 0.42 14.37
N ASP A 203 1.81 0.46 13.65
CA ASP A 203 0.47 0.26 14.20
C ASP A 203 0.17 -1.23 14.25
N ASN A 204 0.20 -1.79 15.47
CA ASN A 204 -0.11 -3.20 15.72
C ASN A 204 -1.61 -3.42 16.01
N ASN A 205 -2.39 -2.36 16.19
CA ASN A 205 -3.82 -2.43 16.46
C ASN A 205 -4.64 -2.29 15.16
N VAL A 206 -4.44 -3.23 14.26
CA VAL A 206 -5.10 -3.30 12.95
C VAL A 206 -5.72 -4.66 12.73
N GLN A 207 -6.90 -4.69 12.10
CA GLN A 207 -7.63 -5.92 11.81
C GLN A 207 -7.32 -6.43 10.39
N PRO A 208 -7.12 -7.74 10.21
CA PRO A 208 -6.89 -8.34 8.90
C PRO A 208 -7.98 -8.00 7.88
N GLY A 209 -7.56 -7.66 6.66
CA GLY A 209 -8.47 -7.37 5.54
C GLY A 209 -9.17 -6.01 5.59
N LYS A 210 -8.98 -5.20 6.65
CA LYS A 210 -9.51 -3.84 6.70
C LYS A 210 -8.53 -2.81 6.16
N LEU A 211 -9.05 -1.73 5.61
CA LEU A 211 -8.26 -0.60 5.14
C LEU A 211 -8.07 0.42 6.25
N TYR A 212 -6.85 0.94 6.33
CA TYR A 212 -6.50 2.04 7.20
C TYR A 212 -5.79 3.13 6.41
N TYR A 213 -6.06 4.38 6.76
CA TYR A 213 -5.50 5.56 6.11
C TYR A 213 -4.65 6.30 7.13
N TYR A 214 -3.43 6.65 6.72
CA TYR A 214 -2.48 7.34 7.58
C TYR A 214 -2.03 8.65 6.98
N ARG A 215 -1.86 9.65 7.86
CA ARG A 215 -1.23 10.94 7.58
C ARG A 215 -0.26 11.25 8.70
N VAL A 216 0.78 12.00 8.41
CA VAL A 216 1.81 12.37 9.39
C VAL A 216 1.97 13.89 9.40
N LYS A 217 2.09 14.48 10.60
CA LYS A 217 2.53 15.86 10.83
C LYS A 217 3.90 15.85 11.49
N ALA A 218 4.73 16.82 11.18
CA ALA A 218 5.83 17.19 12.03
C ALA A 218 5.38 18.28 13.01
N TYR A 219 5.99 18.34 14.20
CA TYR A 219 5.75 19.40 15.15
C TYR A 219 7.04 19.87 15.82
N ARG A 220 7.07 21.12 16.23
CA ARG A 220 8.10 21.71 17.08
C ARG A 220 7.44 22.39 18.28
N THR A 221 7.89 22.04 19.46
CA THR A 221 7.49 22.69 20.72
C THR A 221 8.59 23.63 21.15
N TYR A 222 8.21 24.84 21.47
CA TYR A 222 9.08 25.87 22.05
C TYR A 222 8.61 26.16 23.48
N GLY A 223 9.54 26.21 24.41
CA GLY A 223 9.24 26.66 25.78
C GLY A 223 8.62 28.06 25.77
N GLY A 224 7.53 28.23 26.50
CA GLY A 224 6.86 29.52 26.66
C GLY A 224 5.95 30.00 25.53
N ILE A 225 6.01 29.41 24.34
CA ILE A 225 5.18 29.85 23.21
C ILE A 225 4.34 28.76 22.53
N GLY A 226 4.45 27.49 22.98
CA GLY A 226 3.60 26.40 22.54
C GLY A 226 4.14 25.57 21.39
N THR A 227 3.26 24.80 20.77
CA THR A 227 3.58 23.83 19.71
C THR A 227 3.08 24.31 18.36
N PHE A 228 3.95 24.24 17.37
CA PHE A 228 3.70 24.57 15.97
C PHE A 228 3.85 23.30 15.11
N SER A 229 2.90 23.03 14.21
CA SER A 229 2.92 21.83 13.39
C SER A 229 2.73 22.14 11.91
N SER A 230 3.13 21.19 11.06
CA SER A 230 2.81 21.20 9.65
C SER A 230 1.31 20.95 9.40
N ARG A 231 0.88 21.12 8.15
CA ARG A 231 -0.35 20.47 7.67
C ARG A 231 -0.15 18.95 7.68
N LEU A 232 -1.24 18.22 7.59
CA LEU A 232 -1.18 16.76 7.41
C LEU A 232 -0.52 16.41 6.08
N SER A 233 0.32 15.38 6.06
CA SER A 233 0.84 14.81 4.82
C SER A 233 -0.30 14.32 3.92
N ASN A 234 0.00 13.99 2.68
CA ASN A 234 -0.94 13.28 1.82
C ASN A 234 -1.37 11.97 2.47
N SER A 235 -2.61 11.59 2.21
CA SER A 235 -3.16 10.32 2.71
C SER A 235 -2.45 9.14 2.05
N LYS A 236 -2.15 8.13 2.84
CA LYS A 236 -1.71 6.82 2.38
C LYS A 236 -2.67 5.78 2.90
N VAL A 237 -3.01 4.83 2.04
CA VAL A 237 -3.89 3.72 2.36
C VAL A 237 -3.11 2.42 2.36
N PHE A 238 -3.43 1.55 3.31
CA PHE A 238 -2.87 0.23 3.35
C PHE A 238 -3.89 -0.76 3.91
N THR A 239 -3.87 -1.98 3.42
CA THR A 239 -4.58 -3.09 4.04
C THR A 239 -3.62 -3.85 4.94
N THR A 240 -4.16 -4.43 5.96
CA THR A 240 -3.39 -5.13 6.97
C THR A 240 -2.80 -6.43 6.47
N PRO A 241 -1.89 -7.03 7.27
CA PRO A 241 -1.28 -8.32 7.01
C PRO A 241 -2.26 -9.51 6.90
N GLY A 242 -3.57 -9.29 6.88
CA GLY A 242 -4.55 -10.33 6.56
C GLY A 242 -4.41 -10.94 5.16
N LEU A 243 -3.59 -10.36 4.30
CA LEU A 243 -3.12 -10.99 3.05
C LEU A 243 -1.87 -11.83 3.31
N ASP A 244 -1.94 -12.74 4.27
CA ASP A 244 -0.84 -13.68 4.49
C ASP A 244 -0.61 -14.58 3.27
N ALA A 245 0.64 -15.00 3.10
CA ALA A 245 1.00 -15.96 2.08
C ALA A 245 0.23 -17.26 2.27
N VAL A 246 -0.30 -17.81 1.20
CA VAL A 246 -1.05 -19.07 1.23
C VAL A 246 -0.11 -20.26 1.11
N LYS A 247 -0.32 -21.27 1.95
CA LYS A 247 0.36 -22.57 1.80
C LYS A 247 -0.12 -23.20 0.50
N THR A 248 0.83 -23.51 -0.38
CA THR A 248 0.57 -24.07 -1.70
C THR A 248 1.19 -25.46 -1.78
N THR A 249 0.42 -26.41 -2.32
CA THR A 249 0.90 -27.74 -2.70
C THR A 249 1.01 -27.84 -4.21
N ALA A 250 1.87 -28.74 -4.69
CA ALA A 250 2.08 -28.98 -6.11
C ALA A 250 2.15 -30.49 -6.37
N SER A 251 1.34 -30.98 -7.29
CA SER A 251 1.40 -32.34 -7.82
C SER A 251 1.67 -32.29 -9.32
N SER A 252 2.38 -33.29 -9.85
CA SER A 252 2.63 -33.39 -11.30
C SER A 252 1.95 -34.61 -11.86
N GLN A 253 1.28 -34.42 -12.97
CA GLN A 253 0.60 -35.48 -13.70
C GLN A 253 0.54 -35.10 -15.18
N LEU A 254 0.90 -36.02 -16.06
CA LEU A 254 0.79 -35.90 -17.50
C LEU A 254 1.28 -34.55 -18.04
N TYR A 255 2.56 -34.27 -17.82
CA TYR A 255 3.24 -33.04 -18.29
C TYR A 255 2.71 -31.72 -17.68
N ARG A 256 1.82 -31.78 -16.71
CA ARG A 256 1.23 -30.59 -16.05
C ARG A 256 1.53 -30.59 -14.56
N VAL A 257 1.40 -29.42 -13.94
CA VAL A 257 1.46 -29.27 -12.49
C VAL A 257 0.13 -28.68 -12.02
N LYS A 258 -0.54 -29.41 -11.14
CA LYS A 258 -1.70 -28.91 -10.39
C LYS A 258 -1.20 -28.28 -9.09
N LEU A 259 -1.54 -27.04 -8.91
CA LEU A 259 -1.34 -26.28 -7.68
C LEU A 259 -2.65 -26.22 -6.91
N SER A 260 -2.56 -26.35 -5.60
CA SER A 260 -3.71 -26.15 -4.70
C SER A 260 -3.24 -25.37 -3.48
N TRP A 261 -4.07 -24.47 -2.97
CA TRP A 261 -3.71 -23.62 -1.83
C TRP A 261 -4.91 -23.39 -0.92
N SER A 262 -4.61 -23.00 0.33
CA SER A 262 -5.63 -22.66 1.32
C SER A 262 -6.31 -21.35 0.97
N LYS A 263 -7.63 -21.27 1.20
CA LYS A 263 -8.37 -20.02 1.03
C LYS A 263 -7.87 -18.97 2.04
N ASN A 264 -7.58 -17.75 1.56
CA ASN A 264 -7.35 -16.59 2.41
C ASN A 264 -8.61 -15.73 2.41
N SER A 265 -9.24 -15.56 3.58
CA SER A 265 -10.53 -14.85 3.72
C SER A 265 -10.45 -13.37 3.36
N ALA A 266 -9.28 -12.76 3.46
CA ALA A 266 -9.07 -11.36 3.10
C ALA A 266 -8.80 -11.14 1.60
N ALA A 267 -8.44 -12.21 0.87
CA ALA A 267 -8.14 -12.12 -0.56
C ALA A 267 -9.43 -12.11 -1.40
N SER A 268 -9.43 -11.33 -2.47
CA SER A 268 -10.48 -11.38 -3.51
C SER A 268 -10.10 -12.30 -4.67
N LYS A 269 -8.82 -12.42 -4.97
CA LYS A 269 -8.26 -13.26 -6.05
C LYS A 269 -6.83 -13.70 -5.69
N TYR A 270 -6.26 -14.53 -6.55
CA TYR A 270 -4.89 -15.04 -6.44
C TYR A 270 -4.16 -14.87 -7.76
N ASN A 271 -2.93 -14.37 -7.73
CA ASN A 271 -2.02 -14.41 -8.85
C ASN A 271 -1.11 -15.62 -8.72
N VAL A 272 -1.11 -16.48 -9.72
CA VAL A 272 -0.25 -17.66 -9.82
C VAL A 272 0.93 -17.35 -10.73
N TYR A 273 2.13 -17.63 -10.26
CA TYR A 273 3.36 -17.40 -11.00
C TYR A 273 4.20 -18.66 -11.09
N TYR A 274 5.03 -18.76 -12.12
CA TYR A 274 6.01 -19.81 -12.28
C TYR A 274 7.37 -19.27 -12.72
N SER A 275 8.41 -20.07 -12.48
CA SER A 275 9.78 -19.85 -12.96
C SER A 275 10.47 -21.19 -13.19
N SER A 276 11.45 -21.24 -14.09
CA SER A 276 12.35 -22.38 -14.25
C SER A 276 13.51 -22.38 -13.24
N SER A 277 13.68 -21.35 -12.44
CA SER A 277 14.70 -21.22 -11.41
C SER A 277 14.07 -20.65 -10.14
N ARG A 278 14.54 -21.11 -8.94
CA ARG A 278 14.04 -20.66 -7.64
C ARG A 278 14.19 -19.16 -7.44
N ASN A 279 15.32 -18.62 -7.84
CA ASN A 279 15.66 -17.21 -7.67
C ASN A 279 15.53 -16.40 -8.97
N GLY A 280 14.96 -17.01 -10.02
CA GLY A 280 14.78 -16.38 -11.32
C GLY A 280 13.57 -15.45 -11.40
N ARG A 281 13.37 -14.88 -12.57
CA ARG A 281 12.18 -14.08 -12.87
C ARG A 281 10.93 -14.97 -12.90
N TYR A 282 9.88 -14.58 -12.19
CA TYR A 282 8.60 -15.26 -12.17
C TYR A 282 7.61 -14.62 -13.15
N THR A 283 7.04 -15.44 -14.02
CA THR A 283 6.00 -15.03 -14.97
C THR A 283 4.62 -15.40 -14.43
N ARG A 284 3.66 -14.48 -14.53
CA ARG A 284 2.29 -14.74 -14.11
C ARG A 284 1.59 -15.67 -15.11
N LEU A 285 1.03 -16.77 -14.61
CA LEU A 285 0.24 -17.72 -15.40
C LEU A 285 -1.23 -17.31 -15.46
N VAL A 286 -1.81 -16.96 -14.32
CA VAL A 286 -3.24 -16.66 -14.20
C VAL A 286 -3.53 -15.77 -12.99
N THR A 287 -4.66 -15.07 -13.07
CA THR A 287 -5.34 -14.48 -11.92
C THR A 287 -6.68 -15.20 -11.75
N THR A 288 -6.94 -15.81 -10.59
CA THR A 288 -8.13 -16.63 -10.32
C THR A 288 -8.73 -16.32 -8.97
N SER A 289 -10.04 -16.54 -8.81
CA SER A 289 -10.73 -16.55 -7.51
C SER A 289 -10.75 -17.94 -6.86
N GLY A 290 -10.43 -18.99 -7.64
CA GLY A 290 -10.34 -20.36 -7.15
C GLY A 290 -9.12 -20.59 -6.26
N THR A 291 -9.07 -21.76 -5.63
CA THR A 291 -7.98 -22.19 -4.75
C THR A 291 -7.12 -23.30 -5.38
N SER A 292 -7.25 -23.51 -6.68
CA SER A 292 -6.42 -24.42 -7.45
C SER A 292 -6.22 -23.91 -8.89
N PHE A 293 -5.15 -24.39 -9.52
CA PHE A 293 -4.84 -24.10 -10.92
C PHE A 293 -3.98 -25.21 -11.48
N THR A 294 -4.27 -25.66 -12.71
CA THR A 294 -3.44 -26.61 -13.44
C THR A 294 -2.75 -25.90 -14.59
N THR A 295 -1.45 -26.09 -14.72
CA THR A 295 -0.65 -25.46 -15.79
C THR A 295 -1.02 -26.04 -17.15
N LYS A 296 -0.70 -25.32 -18.21
CA LYS A 296 -0.55 -25.91 -19.53
C LYS A 296 0.59 -26.94 -19.53
N LYS A 297 0.76 -27.71 -20.61
CA LYS A 297 1.83 -28.70 -20.78
C LYS A 297 3.21 -28.04 -20.54
N LEU A 298 4.03 -28.70 -19.73
CA LEU A 298 5.39 -28.31 -19.38
C LEU A 298 6.38 -29.41 -19.80
N THR A 299 7.66 -29.08 -19.83
CA THR A 299 8.72 -30.01 -20.23
C THR A 299 8.89 -31.10 -19.19
N ASN A 300 8.82 -32.37 -19.64
CA ASN A 300 9.07 -33.55 -18.79
C ASN A 300 10.47 -33.53 -18.18
N GLY A 301 10.58 -34.01 -16.94
CA GLY A 301 11.85 -34.11 -16.23
C GLY A 301 12.37 -32.79 -15.67
N ARG A 302 11.85 -31.63 -16.10
CA ARG A 302 12.27 -30.32 -15.63
C ARG A 302 11.55 -29.93 -14.33
N THR A 303 12.29 -29.30 -13.42
CA THR A 303 11.73 -28.72 -12.17
C THR A 303 11.31 -27.29 -12.42
N TYR A 304 10.08 -26.96 -12.01
CA TYR A 304 9.55 -25.61 -12.03
C TYR A 304 9.21 -25.17 -10.61
N TYR A 305 9.29 -23.86 -10.40
CA TYR A 305 9.05 -23.18 -9.14
C TYR A 305 7.80 -22.33 -9.26
N PHE A 306 6.93 -22.40 -8.29
CA PHE A 306 5.64 -21.72 -8.30
C PHE A 306 5.46 -20.89 -7.04
N LYS A 307 4.74 -19.80 -7.16
CA LYS A 307 4.26 -18.99 -6.04
C LYS A 307 2.85 -18.50 -6.29
N VAL A 308 2.06 -18.46 -5.23
CA VAL A 308 0.69 -17.96 -5.26
C VAL A 308 0.60 -16.76 -4.35
N LEU A 309 0.22 -15.61 -4.90
CA LEU A 309 0.06 -14.36 -4.18
C LEU A 309 -1.42 -14.03 -4.03
N PRO A 310 -1.98 -14.06 -2.82
CA PRO A 310 -3.30 -13.53 -2.57
C PRO A 310 -3.30 -12.02 -2.84
N ILE A 311 -4.35 -11.54 -3.47
CA ILE A 311 -4.56 -10.13 -3.80
C ILE A 311 -5.92 -9.65 -3.33
N LYS A 312 -5.99 -8.37 -2.98
CA LYS A 312 -7.22 -7.65 -2.69
C LYS A 312 -7.23 -6.34 -3.44
N THR A 313 -8.25 -6.10 -4.23
CA THR A 313 -8.46 -4.82 -4.92
C THR A 313 -9.51 -4.02 -4.15
N VAL A 314 -9.22 -2.74 -3.91
CA VAL A 314 -10.13 -1.78 -3.29
C VAL A 314 -10.07 -0.49 -4.09
N GLY A 315 -11.15 -0.12 -4.75
CA GLY A 315 -11.13 0.89 -5.81
C GLY A 315 -10.10 0.48 -6.87
N ASP A 316 -9.26 1.41 -7.28
CA ASP A 316 -8.21 1.19 -8.29
C ASP A 316 -6.89 0.63 -7.71
N THR A 317 -6.83 0.38 -6.40
CA THR A 317 -5.60 -0.08 -5.75
C THR A 317 -5.65 -1.57 -5.49
N THR A 318 -4.64 -2.30 -5.99
CA THR A 318 -4.46 -3.72 -5.73
C THR A 318 -3.35 -3.93 -4.71
N PHE A 319 -3.68 -4.62 -3.63
CA PHE A 319 -2.77 -5.03 -2.58
C PHE A 319 -2.41 -6.50 -2.76
N THR A 320 -1.16 -6.85 -2.48
CA THR A 320 -0.65 -8.22 -2.56
C THR A 320 -0.01 -8.63 -1.24
N SER A 321 0.07 -9.94 -0.97
CA SER A 321 0.86 -10.43 0.16
C SER A 321 2.33 -10.04 0.00
N PRO A 322 2.95 -9.46 1.03
CA PRO A 322 4.38 -9.15 1.02
C PRO A 322 5.27 -10.40 1.14
N ARG A 323 4.67 -11.52 1.49
CA ARG A 323 5.34 -12.82 1.64
C ARG A 323 4.79 -13.80 0.63
N THR A 324 5.59 -14.79 0.30
CA THR A 324 5.19 -15.89 -0.55
C THR A 324 5.93 -17.17 -0.18
N TYR A 325 5.24 -18.28 -0.29
CA TYR A 325 5.86 -19.61 -0.28
C TYR A 325 6.18 -19.99 -1.72
N ILE A 326 7.40 -20.46 -1.94
CA ILE A 326 7.81 -21.03 -3.21
C ILE A 326 7.73 -22.54 -3.06
N VAL A 327 6.92 -23.17 -3.91
CA VAL A 327 6.85 -24.62 -4.04
C VAL A 327 7.50 -25.02 -5.36
N SER A 328 8.23 -26.13 -5.36
CA SER A 328 8.82 -26.69 -6.57
C SER A 328 8.21 -28.05 -6.91
N LYS A 329 8.16 -28.35 -8.20
CA LYS A 329 7.72 -29.66 -8.66
C LYS A 329 8.46 -30.05 -9.94
N LYS A 330 9.03 -31.24 -9.94
CA LYS A 330 9.54 -31.89 -11.17
C LYS A 330 8.34 -32.39 -11.97
N VAL A 331 8.30 -32.00 -13.23
CA VAL A 331 7.23 -32.41 -14.16
C VAL A 331 7.46 -33.86 -14.55
N THR A 332 6.39 -34.65 -14.54
CA THR A 332 6.43 -36.04 -14.96
C THR A 332 5.41 -36.31 -16.06
N ASN A 333 5.72 -37.30 -16.86
CA ASN A 333 4.82 -37.85 -17.85
C ASN A 333 3.94 -38.99 -17.28
N LYS A 334 3.94 -39.21 -15.94
CA LYS A 334 3.19 -40.27 -15.31
C LYS A 334 1.74 -39.87 -15.04
N ILE A 335 0.82 -40.80 -15.25
CA ILE A 335 -0.56 -40.72 -14.82
C ILE A 335 -1.02 -42.12 -14.44
N PHE A 336 -1.82 -42.29 -13.40
CA PHE A 336 -2.25 -43.60 -12.86
C PHE A 336 -1.06 -44.57 -12.65
N GLY A 337 0.09 -44.05 -12.21
CA GLY A 337 1.31 -44.85 -12.01
C GLY A 337 2.09 -45.21 -13.29
N LYS A 338 1.49 -45.10 -14.46
CA LYS A 338 2.11 -45.45 -15.77
C LYS A 338 2.78 -44.27 -16.42
N SER A 339 3.93 -44.45 -17.04
CA SER A 339 4.58 -43.44 -17.90
C SER A 339 3.94 -43.43 -19.28
N VAL A 340 3.62 -42.24 -19.77
CA VAL A 340 3.05 -42.06 -21.11
C VAL A 340 4.06 -41.31 -21.95
N GLY A 341 4.26 -41.76 -23.18
CA GLY A 341 5.13 -41.12 -24.17
C GLY A 341 4.62 -39.74 -24.57
N GLU A 342 5.31 -39.09 -25.51
CA GLU A 342 4.92 -37.77 -26.01
C GLU A 342 3.79 -37.80 -27.06
N SER A 343 3.37 -39.03 -27.47
CA SER A 343 2.25 -39.31 -28.37
C SER A 343 1.14 -39.96 -27.57
N TYR A 344 -0.04 -39.34 -27.46
CA TYR A 344 -1.18 -39.87 -26.75
C TYR A 344 -2.47 -39.10 -27.08
N ILE A 345 -3.60 -39.77 -26.84
CA ILE A 345 -4.93 -39.15 -26.77
C ILE A 345 -5.27 -38.97 -25.30
N GLU A 346 -5.80 -37.80 -24.92
CA GLU A 346 -6.28 -37.52 -23.57
C GLU A 346 -7.76 -37.16 -23.62
N ILE A 347 -8.58 -37.91 -22.85
CA ILE A 347 -10.02 -37.74 -22.77
C ILE A 347 -10.35 -37.33 -21.33
N SER A 348 -11.02 -36.17 -21.16
CA SER A 348 -11.55 -35.73 -19.88
C SER A 348 -13.05 -35.94 -19.83
N ILE A 349 -13.49 -36.89 -18.97
CA ILE A 349 -14.91 -37.14 -18.72
C ILE A 349 -15.56 -35.89 -18.14
N LYS A 350 -14.93 -35.28 -17.16
CA LYS A 350 -15.47 -34.05 -16.51
C LYS A 350 -15.70 -32.89 -17.47
N ASN A 351 -14.79 -32.71 -18.42
CA ASN A 351 -14.87 -31.59 -19.38
C ASN A 351 -15.56 -31.99 -20.67
N GLN A 352 -15.87 -33.29 -20.87
CA GLN A 352 -16.36 -33.84 -22.13
C GLN A 352 -15.56 -33.35 -23.32
N HIS A 353 -14.24 -33.53 -23.21
CA HIS A 353 -13.30 -32.97 -24.19
C HIS A 353 -12.10 -33.90 -24.40
N MET A 354 -11.61 -33.99 -25.63
CA MET A 354 -10.51 -34.84 -26.04
C MET A 354 -9.43 -34.04 -26.72
N TRP A 355 -8.16 -34.34 -26.39
CA TRP A 355 -6.96 -33.77 -27.01
C TRP A 355 -6.09 -34.87 -27.58
N MET A 356 -5.45 -34.60 -28.71
CA MET A 356 -4.46 -35.48 -29.28
C MET A 356 -3.09 -34.79 -29.41
N TYR A 357 -2.05 -35.52 -29.02
CA TYR A 357 -0.63 -35.10 -29.15
C TYR A 357 0.16 -36.19 -29.83
N LYS A 358 1.04 -35.81 -30.82
CA LYS A 358 1.94 -36.68 -31.52
C LYS A 358 3.36 -36.13 -31.46
N ASN A 359 4.34 -36.91 -30.96
CA ASN A 359 5.71 -36.47 -30.76
C ASN A 359 5.84 -35.14 -30.03
N GLY A 360 5.09 -34.99 -28.97
CA GLY A 360 5.03 -33.77 -28.13
C GLY A 360 4.26 -32.58 -28.71
N LYS A 361 3.87 -32.64 -29.99
CA LYS A 361 3.12 -31.57 -30.67
C LYS A 361 1.63 -31.80 -30.57
N PHE A 362 0.90 -30.71 -30.40
CA PHE A 362 -0.56 -30.70 -30.45
C PHE A 362 -1.04 -31.01 -31.88
N VAL A 363 -1.99 -31.93 -32.01
CA VAL A 363 -2.58 -32.33 -33.30
C VAL A 363 -3.98 -31.76 -33.46
N THR A 364 -4.89 -32.07 -32.54
CA THR A 364 -6.28 -31.63 -32.58
C THR A 364 -6.94 -31.73 -31.21
N GLU A 365 -8.08 -31.08 -31.06
CA GLU A 365 -8.98 -31.22 -29.91
C GLU A 365 -10.43 -31.13 -30.38
N THR A 366 -11.31 -31.65 -29.55
CA THR A 366 -12.76 -31.62 -29.81
C THR A 366 -13.55 -31.92 -28.55
N ASP A 367 -14.76 -31.37 -28.47
CA ASP A 367 -15.77 -31.84 -27.55
C ASP A 367 -16.23 -33.22 -27.96
N VAL A 368 -16.61 -34.07 -26.98
CA VAL A 368 -17.02 -35.47 -27.16
C VAL A 368 -18.21 -35.77 -26.27
N VAL A 369 -18.81 -36.92 -26.47
CA VAL A 369 -19.75 -37.52 -25.52
C VAL A 369 -19.22 -38.87 -25.08
N THR A 370 -18.87 -39.00 -23.81
CA THR A 370 -18.38 -40.23 -23.21
C THR A 370 -19.55 -41.13 -22.79
N GLY A 371 -19.24 -42.24 -22.22
CA GLY A 371 -20.21 -43.16 -21.63
C GLY A 371 -21.11 -42.49 -20.60
N ASN A 372 -22.33 -43.00 -20.48
CA ASN A 372 -23.36 -42.51 -19.58
C ASN A 372 -22.88 -42.55 -18.12
N ASP A 373 -23.16 -41.53 -17.35
CA ASP A 373 -22.73 -41.40 -15.94
C ASP A 373 -23.75 -42.11 -15.01
N ASP A 374 -23.96 -43.40 -15.24
CA ASP A 374 -24.95 -44.27 -14.54
C ASP A 374 -24.29 -45.41 -13.74
N GLY A 375 -22.97 -45.43 -13.69
CA GLY A 375 -22.20 -46.47 -13.01
C GLY A 375 -22.03 -47.79 -13.78
N LYS A 376 -22.77 -48.00 -14.90
CA LYS A 376 -22.70 -49.20 -15.75
C LYS A 376 -22.01 -48.92 -17.10
N HIS A 377 -22.30 -47.77 -17.65
CA HIS A 377 -21.85 -47.39 -19.00
C HIS A 377 -20.76 -46.34 -18.99
N ASN A 378 -20.09 -46.11 -17.86
CA ASN A 378 -19.03 -45.14 -17.76
C ASN A 378 -17.84 -45.53 -18.67
N THR A 379 -17.27 -44.57 -19.37
CA THR A 379 -15.99 -44.77 -20.06
C THR A 379 -14.90 -45.10 -19.04
N PRO A 380 -14.18 -46.22 -19.13
CA PRO A 380 -13.23 -46.64 -18.13
C PRO A 380 -12.04 -45.70 -17.98
N LYS A 381 -11.79 -45.21 -16.75
CA LYS A 381 -10.64 -44.38 -16.45
C LYS A 381 -9.35 -45.18 -16.44
N GLY A 382 -8.28 -44.61 -16.94
CA GLY A 382 -6.98 -45.28 -16.94
C GLY A 382 -6.07 -44.85 -18.09
N VAL A 383 -4.99 -45.60 -18.21
CA VAL A 383 -4.11 -45.56 -19.39
C VAL A 383 -4.36 -46.82 -20.16
N HIS A 384 -4.95 -46.68 -21.30
CA HIS A 384 -5.28 -47.71 -22.27
C HIS A 384 -4.39 -47.58 -23.50
N TYR A 385 -4.42 -48.60 -24.36
CA TYR A 385 -3.72 -48.57 -25.63
C TYR A 385 -4.71 -49.00 -26.71
N MET A 386 -4.64 -48.33 -27.84
CA MET A 386 -5.50 -48.64 -28.98
C MET A 386 -5.29 -50.10 -29.42
N MET A 387 -6.34 -50.88 -29.46
CA MET A 387 -6.31 -52.31 -29.73
C MET A 387 -6.68 -52.66 -31.18
N CYS A 388 -7.53 -51.84 -31.79
CA CYS A 388 -7.80 -51.91 -33.22
C CYS A 388 -7.93 -50.52 -33.83
N HIS A 389 -7.90 -50.44 -35.16
CA HIS A 389 -7.86 -49.18 -35.90
C HIS A 389 -8.48 -49.44 -37.28
N ASP A 390 -9.81 -49.46 -37.33
CA ASP A 390 -10.58 -49.95 -38.48
C ASP A 390 -11.40 -48.86 -39.13
N SER A 391 -11.56 -48.92 -40.46
CA SER A 391 -12.35 -47.98 -41.23
C SER A 391 -12.82 -48.60 -42.57
N PRO A 392 -14.15 -48.75 -42.79
CA PRO A 392 -15.25 -48.59 -41.84
C PRO A 392 -15.35 -49.79 -40.89
N SER A 393 -16.26 -49.67 -39.88
CA SER A 393 -16.52 -50.76 -38.94
C SER A 393 -17.99 -50.79 -38.56
N ARG A 394 -18.53 -51.99 -38.36
CA ARG A 394 -19.90 -52.20 -37.85
C ARG A 394 -19.85 -52.52 -36.36
N LEU A 395 -20.52 -51.71 -35.58
CA LEU A 395 -20.62 -51.85 -34.12
C LEU A 395 -21.96 -52.48 -33.78
N VAL A 396 -21.95 -53.67 -33.19
CA VAL A 396 -23.17 -54.43 -32.82
C VAL A 396 -23.20 -54.66 -31.31
N GLY A 397 -24.30 -54.32 -30.69
CA GLY A 397 -24.61 -54.61 -29.29
C GLY A 397 -26.03 -55.12 -29.11
N GLU A 398 -26.45 -55.36 -27.85
CA GLU A 398 -27.78 -55.89 -27.58
C GLU A 398 -28.94 -55.05 -28.12
N THR A 399 -28.77 -53.73 -28.18
CA THR A 399 -29.81 -52.74 -28.53
C THR A 399 -29.41 -51.81 -29.65
N TRP A 400 -28.26 -52.00 -30.29
CA TRP A 400 -27.80 -51.15 -31.40
C TRP A 400 -27.04 -51.95 -32.45
N ASP A 401 -27.13 -51.50 -33.67
CA ASP A 401 -26.40 -52.00 -34.81
C ASP A 401 -26.14 -50.78 -35.74
N VAL A 402 -24.89 -50.29 -35.73
CA VAL A 402 -24.54 -49.05 -36.40
C VAL A 402 -23.20 -49.21 -37.15
N GLU A 403 -23.14 -48.63 -38.33
CA GLU A 403 -21.90 -48.50 -39.09
C GLU A 403 -21.23 -47.16 -38.78
N VAL A 404 -19.94 -47.22 -38.50
CA VAL A 404 -19.09 -46.04 -38.25
C VAL A 404 -17.96 -45.99 -39.26
N LYS A 405 -17.57 -44.77 -39.65
CA LYS A 405 -16.47 -44.58 -40.63
C LYS A 405 -15.11 -44.85 -40.02
N TYR A 406 -14.94 -44.61 -38.71
CA TYR A 406 -13.68 -44.78 -37.99
C TYR A 406 -13.93 -45.43 -36.63
N TRP A 407 -13.20 -46.51 -36.38
CA TRP A 407 -13.26 -47.23 -35.12
C TRP A 407 -11.88 -47.42 -34.51
N MET A 408 -11.71 -47.04 -33.26
CA MET A 408 -10.46 -47.14 -32.52
C MET A 408 -10.75 -47.66 -31.13
N GLN A 409 -10.81 -48.99 -30.95
CA GLN A 409 -11.02 -49.64 -29.67
C GLN A 409 -9.83 -49.49 -28.76
N PHE A 410 -10.07 -49.18 -27.47
CA PHE A 410 -8.99 -49.02 -26.48
C PHE A 410 -9.21 -49.79 -25.18
N THR A 411 -10.32 -50.57 -25.04
CA THR A 411 -10.57 -51.45 -23.90
C THR A 411 -10.97 -52.81 -24.41
N SER A 412 -10.70 -53.90 -23.64
CA SER A 412 -11.06 -55.27 -24.00
C SER A 412 -12.55 -55.52 -24.02
N ASP A 413 -13.33 -54.75 -23.27
CA ASP A 413 -14.79 -54.80 -23.17
C ASP A 413 -15.51 -54.00 -24.27
N GLY A 414 -14.78 -53.51 -25.27
CA GLY A 414 -15.37 -52.89 -26.46
C GLY A 414 -15.55 -51.39 -26.41
N CYS A 415 -14.95 -50.64 -25.45
CA CYS A 415 -14.98 -49.20 -25.55
C CYS A 415 -13.96 -48.67 -26.57
N GLY A 416 -14.39 -47.73 -27.42
CA GLY A 416 -13.58 -47.14 -28.47
C GLY A 416 -13.91 -45.70 -28.76
N ILE A 417 -13.08 -45.06 -29.60
CA ILE A 417 -13.33 -43.73 -30.15
C ILE A 417 -13.87 -43.92 -31.56
N HIS A 418 -15.01 -43.33 -31.89
CA HIS A 418 -15.63 -43.43 -33.20
C HIS A 418 -16.44 -42.21 -33.57
N ASP A 419 -16.80 -42.05 -34.83
CA ASP A 419 -17.77 -41.02 -35.25
C ASP A 419 -19.17 -41.35 -34.76
N SER A 420 -19.99 -40.32 -34.60
CA SER A 420 -21.37 -40.44 -34.19
C SER A 420 -22.24 -39.44 -34.96
N THR A 421 -22.39 -39.71 -36.26
CA THR A 421 -23.10 -38.83 -37.20
C THR A 421 -24.61 -38.66 -36.87
N TRP A 422 -25.16 -39.47 -35.98
CA TRP A 422 -26.52 -39.36 -35.43
C TRP A 422 -26.67 -38.31 -34.35
N ARG A 423 -25.53 -37.71 -33.86
CA ARG A 423 -25.56 -36.65 -32.87
C ARG A 423 -25.48 -35.29 -33.54
N ALA A 424 -26.29 -34.37 -33.06
CA ALA A 424 -26.18 -32.96 -33.45
C ALA A 424 -24.94 -32.32 -32.81
N ASP A 425 -24.38 -31.30 -33.44
CA ASP A 425 -23.15 -30.60 -33.00
C ASP A 425 -23.23 -30.05 -31.56
N TRP A 426 -24.40 -29.60 -31.14
CA TRP A 426 -24.65 -29.06 -29.80
C TRP A 426 -24.70 -30.12 -28.69
N GLU A 427 -24.79 -31.39 -29.01
CA GLU A 427 -24.77 -32.49 -28.05
C GLU A 427 -23.37 -32.82 -27.55
N TYR A 428 -22.33 -32.46 -28.31
CA TYR A 428 -20.97 -32.69 -27.87
C TYR A 428 -20.57 -31.70 -26.75
N GLY A 429 -19.86 -32.25 -25.75
CA GLY A 429 -19.46 -31.47 -24.59
C GLY A 429 -20.53 -31.38 -23.49
N GLY A 430 -20.35 -30.46 -22.58
CA GLY A 430 -21.32 -30.10 -21.56
C GLY A 430 -21.74 -31.28 -20.64
N THR A 431 -23.03 -31.48 -20.50
CA THR A 431 -23.61 -32.48 -19.56
C THR A 431 -24.35 -33.60 -20.28
N THR A 432 -24.31 -33.72 -21.57
CA THR A 432 -24.98 -34.73 -22.40
C THR A 432 -24.74 -36.16 -21.89
N TYR A 433 -23.50 -36.46 -21.50
CA TYR A 433 -23.11 -37.77 -20.97
C TYR A 433 -23.84 -38.20 -19.68
N LYS A 434 -24.53 -37.28 -18.97
CA LYS A 434 -25.24 -37.60 -17.74
C LYS A 434 -26.60 -38.27 -17.96
N GLY A 435 -27.16 -38.18 -19.13
CA GLY A 435 -28.48 -38.76 -19.42
C GLY A 435 -28.62 -39.27 -20.85
N ASN A 436 -27.75 -38.84 -21.77
CA ASN A 436 -27.73 -39.26 -23.17
C ASN A 436 -26.28 -39.56 -23.61
N GLY A 437 -25.50 -40.23 -22.74
CA GLY A 437 -24.15 -40.71 -23.03
C GLY A 437 -24.16 -41.92 -23.94
N SER A 438 -22.98 -42.48 -24.21
CA SER A 438 -22.79 -43.73 -24.90
C SER A 438 -22.82 -44.91 -23.90
N HIS A 439 -22.63 -46.14 -24.38
CA HIS A 439 -22.42 -47.35 -23.55
C HIS A 439 -20.94 -47.54 -23.17
N GLY A 440 -20.15 -46.46 -23.08
CA GLY A 440 -18.76 -46.50 -22.70
C GLY A 440 -17.82 -45.96 -23.79
N CYS A 441 -18.25 -45.94 -25.03
CA CYS A 441 -17.49 -45.36 -26.15
C CYS A 441 -17.36 -43.86 -26.06
N VAL A 442 -16.48 -43.27 -26.85
CA VAL A 442 -16.27 -41.83 -26.97
C VAL A 442 -16.79 -41.37 -28.32
N ASN A 443 -18.01 -40.86 -28.31
CA ASN A 443 -18.66 -40.31 -29.49
C ASN A 443 -17.97 -39.01 -29.91
N THR A 444 -17.55 -38.91 -31.16
CA THR A 444 -16.68 -37.87 -31.65
C THR A 444 -17.22 -37.30 -32.96
N PRO A 445 -17.19 -35.96 -33.22
CA PRO A 445 -17.53 -35.38 -34.52
C PRO A 445 -16.72 -35.97 -35.66
N LEU A 446 -17.36 -36.28 -36.81
CA LEU A 446 -16.76 -37.00 -37.92
C LEU A 446 -15.45 -36.37 -38.41
N SER A 447 -15.41 -35.06 -38.59
CA SER A 447 -14.20 -34.34 -39.07
C SER A 447 -13.02 -34.45 -38.09
N LYS A 448 -13.31 -34.58 -36.80
CA LYS A 448 -12.32 -34.65 -35.74
C LYS A 448 -11.80 -36.07 -35.54
N VAL A 449 -12.71 -37.05 -35.54
CA VAL A 449 -12.29 -38.47 -35.43
C VAL A 449 -11.45 -38.88 -36.66
N ALA A 450 -11.76 -38.44 -37.86
CA ALA A 450 -10.95 -38.64 -39.07
C ALA A 450 -9.51 -38.16 -38.86
N LYS A 451 -9.36 -36.94 -38.29
CA LYS A 451 -8.03 -36.39 -38.02
C LYS A 451 -7.28 -37.17 -36.95
N ILE A 452 -7.99 -37.66 -35.91
CA ILE A 452 -7.42 -38.52 -34.86
C ILE A 452 -6.98 -39.88 -35.49
N PHE A 453 -7.84 -40.48 -36.25
CA PHE A 453 -7.57 -41.75 -36.94
C PHE A 453 -6.32 -41.66 -37.79
N ASN A 454 -6.21 -40.69 -38.69
CA ASN A 454 -5.07 -40.51 -39.59
C ASN A 454 -3.74 -40.21 -38.86
N ASN A 455 -3.76 -39.91 -37.59
CA ASN A 455 -2.57 -39.59 -36.77
C ASN A 455 -2.29 -40.59 -35.65
N SER A 456 -3.12 -41.64 -35.49
CA SER A 456 -2.96 -42.71 -34.52
C SER A 456 -2.67 -44.03 -35.20
N TYR A 457 -2.48 -45.06 -34.40
CA TYR A 457 -2.19 -46.46 -34.83
C TYR A 457 -2.46 -47.42 -33.68
N VAL A 458 -2.54 -48.73 -33.95
CA VAL A 458 -2.66 -49.75 -32.91
C VAL A 458 -1.48 -49.65 -31.93
N GLY A 459 -1.78 -49.65 -30.63
CA GLY A 459 -0.81 -49.35 -29.55
C GLY A 459 -0.68 -47.88 -29.16
N TYR A 460 -1.44 -46.97 -29.82
CA TYR A 460 -1.43 -45.54 -29.44
C TYR A 460 -2.04 -45.35 -28.04
N PRO A 461 -1.37 -44.64 -27.12
CA PRO A 461 -1.88 -44.46 -25.77
C PRO A 461 -3.16 -43.62 -25.74
N VAL A 462 -4.17 -44.09 -25.03
CA VAL A 462 -5.44 -43.41 -24.76
C VAL A 462 -5.58 -43.24 -23.24
N ILE A 463 -5.67 -42.03 -22.80
CA ILE A 463 -5.77 -41.66 -21.38
C ILE A 463 -7.17 -41.17 -21.13
N VAL A 464 -7.90 -41.83 -20.26
CA VAL A 464 -9.23 -41.41 -19.80
C VAL A 464 -9.13 -40.96 -18.36
N ARG A 465 -9.55 -39.75 -18.09
CA ARG A 465 -9.51 -39.15 -16.74
C ARG A 465 -10.71 -38.23 -16.49
N ASP A 466 -10.85 -37.79 -15.25
CA ASP A 466 -11.81 -36.70 -14.88
C ASP A 466 -11.45 -35.35 -15.44
#